data_5cba6151214b8ec1ca5b996bf587fc3c
#
_entry.id   5cba6151214b8ec1ca5b996bf587fc3c
#
_cell.length_a   1.000
_cell.length_b   1.000
_cell.length_c   1.000
_cell.angle_alpha   90.00
_cell.angle_beta   90.00
_cell.angle_gamma   90.00
#
_symmetry.space_group_name_H-M   'P 1'
#
loop_
_entity.id
_entity.type
_entity.pdbx_description
1 polymer ?
#
loop_
_entity_poly.entity_id
_entity_poly.type
_entity_poly.pdbx_seq_one_letter_code
_entity_poly.pdbx_strand_id
1 'polypeptide(L)'
;MAARWRYLIALGSNVRHPRHGDPRRVVAAAVAALSEAGLAIEAVSPLIASAPLGPSRRRYANAAAIVSSRLAPEALLDRLQAVEQAFGLRRRGSRWRARVLDLDLILWSEGPWASRRLILPHPEYRRRRFVLVPASMIAPGWRDPLTGLSLRHLRHRLGRATPRSA
;
A
#
# COMPACT_ATOMS: atom_id res chain seq x y z
N MET A 1 -23.25 1.91 -17.95
CA MET A 1 -21.93 2.34 -17.43
C MET A 1 -21.19 1.10 -16.96
N ALA A 2 -19.93 0.94 -17.35
CA ALA A 2 -19.12 -0.16 -16.80
C ALA A 2 -18.89 0.05 -15.31
N ALA A 3 -19.06 -1.01 -14.53
CA ALA A 3 -18.87 -0.99 -13.09
C ALA A 3 -17.45 -0.56 -12.73
N ARG A 4 -17.31 0.24 -11.68
CA ARG A 4 -16.01 0.54 -11.07
C ARG A 4 -15.85 -0.30 -9.81
N TRP A 5 -14.69 -0.91 -9.69
CA TRP A 5 -14.31 -1.65 -8.48
C TRP A 5 -13.46 -0.78 -7.56
N ARG A 6 -13.55 -1.06 -6.29
CA ARG A 6 -12.75 -0.38 -5.27
C ARG A 6 -11.60 -1.27 -4.84
N TYR A 7 -10.47 -0.63 -4.64
CA TYR A 7 -9.24 -1.28 -4.19
C TYR A 7 -8.65 -0.52 -3.01
N LEU A 8 -8.13 -1.27 -2.04
CA LEU A 8 -7.29 -0.73 -0.98
C LEU A 8 -5.83 -0.94 -1.39
N ILE A 9 -5.06 0.14 -1.40
CA ILE A 9 -3.64 0.17 -1.75
C ILE A 9 -2.85 0.66 -0.56
N ALA A 10 -1.74 -0.03 -0.25
CA ALA A 10 -0.74 0.44 0.70
C ALA A 10 0.39 1.14 -0.05
N LEU A 11 0.83 2.28 0.47
CA LEU A 11 1.94 3.06 -0.07
C LEU A 11 3.04 3.15 0.99
N GLY A 12 4.29 2.95 0.60
CA GLY A 12 5.44 3.05 1.48
C GLY A 12 6.67 3.59 0.78
N SER A 13 7.48 4.35 1.51
CA SER A 13 8.79 4.82 1.06
C SER A 13 9.74 4.94 2.23
N ASN A 14 11.01 4.60 2.02
CA ASN A 14 12.07 4.75 3.02
C ASN A 14 13.35 5.36 2.45
N VAL A 15 13.33 5.78 1.20
CA VAL A 15 14.49 6.33 0.49
C VAL A 15 14.17 7.73 0.00
N ARG A 16 15.11 8.65 0.20
CA ARG A 16 15.02 10.00 -0.35
C ARG A 16 15.14 9.95 -1.87
N HIS A 17 14.24 10.65 -2.55
CA HIS A 17 14.25 10.78 -3.99
C HIS A 17 14.82 12.13 -4.42
N PRO A 18 15.73 12.20 -5.41
CA PRO A 18 16.35 13.47 -5.83
C PRO A 18 15.34 14.55 -6.25
N ARG A 19 14.26 14.14 -6.92
CA ARG A 19 13.23 15.05 -7.42
C ARG A 19 12.12 15.32 -6.41
N HIS A 20 11.71 14.30 -5.64
CA HIS A 20 10.55 14.38 -4.76
C HIS A 20 10.90 14.63 -3.28
N GLY A 21 12.17 14.46 -2.89
CA GLY A 21 12.64 14.74 -1.55
C GLY A 21 12.53 13.54 -0.60
N ASP A 22 12.12 13.81 0.65
CA ASP A 22 12.03 12.79 1.70
C ASP A 22 10.89 11.78 1.46
N PRO A 23 10.86 10.64 2.19
CA PRO A 23 9.84 9.59 2.01
C PRO A 23 8.40 10.08 2.12
N ARG A 24 8.11 11.07 2.95
CA ARG A 24 6.74 11.63 3.09
C ARG A 24 6.31 12.33 1.81
N ARG A 25 7.21 13.09 1.20
CA ARG A 25 6.96 13.76 -0.08
C ARG A 25 6.89 12.77 -1.23
N VAL A 26 7.67 11.70 -1.19
CA VAL A 26 7.58 10.60 -2.17
C VAL A 26 6.19 9.97 -2.14
N VAL A 27 5.65 9.66 -0.96
CA VAL A 27 4.30 9.09 -0.85
C VAL A 27 3.24 10.07 -1.34
N ALA A 28 3.34 11.35 -1.01
CA ALA A 28 2.42 12.38 -1.51
C ALA A 28 2.47 12.50 -3.05
N ALA A 29 3.67 12.49 -3.63
CA ALA A 29 3.85 12.49 -5.08
C ALA A 29 3.30 11.22 -5.74
N ALA A 30 3.39 10.07 -5.06
CA ALA A 30 2.83 8.81 -5.54
C ALA A 30 1.30 8.87 -5.64
N VAL A 31 0.63 9.48 -4.67
CA VAL A 31 -0.84 9.67 -4.74
C VAL A 31 -1.23 10.49 -5.96
N ALA A 32 -0.52 11.58 -6.25
CA ALA A 32 -0.74 12.38 -7.45
C ALA A 32 -0.50 11.55 -8.73
N ALA A 33 0.57 10.76 -8.77
CA ALA A 33 0.89 9.89 -9.90
C ALA A 33 -0.16 8.80 -10.14
N LEU A 34 -0.76 8.24 -9.09
CA LEU A 34 -1.88 7.30 -9.22
C LEU A 34 -3.09 7.96 -9.88
N SER A 35 -3.42 9.19 -9.51
CA SER A 35 -4.49 9.95 -10.13
C SER A 35 -4.20 10.23 -11.61
N GLU A 36 -3.00 10.67 -11.93
CA GLU A 36 -2.54 10.90 -13.32
C GLU A 36 -2.54 9.60 -14.15
N ALA A 37 -2.32 8.46 -13.52
CA ALA A 37 -2.39 7.14 -14.13
C ALA A 37 -3.84 6.66 -14.38
N GLY A 38 -4.85 7.49 -14.11
CA GLY A 38 -6.25 7.22 -14.40
C GLY A 38 -7.02 6.54 -13.28
N LEU A 39 -6.46 6.45 -12.08
CA LEU A 39 -7.16 5.91 -10.91
C LEU A 39 -7.93 7.03 -10.21
N ALA A 40 -9.18 6.78 -9.89
CA ALA A 40 -9.97 7.72 -9.09
C ALA A 40 -9.65 7.53 -7.61
N ILE A 41 -9.02 8.51 -6.99
CA ILE A 41 -8.67 8.48 -5.56
C ILE A 41 -9.92 8.85 -4.74
N GLU A 42 -10.43 7.92 -3.94
CA GLU A 42 -11.59 8.15 -3.08
C GLU A 42 -11.20 8.62 -1.68
N ALA A 43 -10.13 8.07 -1.13
CA ALA A 43 -9.62 8.45 0.18
C ALA A 43 -8.13 8.17 0.29
N VAL A 44 -7.44 8.97 1.10
CA VAL A 44 -6.03 8.78 1.46
C VAL A 44 -5.90 8.95 2.97
N SER A 45 -5.19 8.04 3.62
CA SER A 45 -4.92 8.14 5.05
C SER A 45 -3.88 9.23 5.36
N PRO A 46 -3.82 9.71 6.60
CA PRO A 46 -2.64 10.40 7.10
C PRO A 46 -1.39 9.53 6.93
N LEU A 47 -0.25 10.17 6.73
CA LEU A 47 1.06 9.50 6.72
C LEU A 47 1.44 9.08 8.14
N ILE A 48 1.87 7.84 8.27
CA ILE A 48 2.47 7.34 9.51
C ILE A 48 3.93 6.98 9.28
N ALA A 49 4.74 7.15 10.32
CA ALA A 49 6.12 6.66 10.33
C ALA A 49 6.15 5.26 10.94
N SER A 50 6.93 4.36 10.35
CA SER A 50 7.20 3.05 10.93
C SER A 50 8.69 2.82 11.08
N ALA A 51 9.07 2.05 12.12
CA ALA A 51 10.44 1.62 12.30
C ALA A 51 10.85 0.67 11.16
N PRO A 52 12.14 0.69 10.74
CA PRO A 52 12.62 -0.22 9.71
C PRO A 52 12.54 -1.67 10.19
N LEU A 53 12.18 -2.56 9.27
CA LEU A 53 12.32 -4.00 9.46
C LEU A 53 13.78 -4.37 9.15
N GLY A 54 14.51 -4.93 10.14
CA GLY A 54 15.90 -5.34 10.00
C GLY A 54 16.93 -4.25 10.34
N PRO A 55 18.19 -4.38 9.89
CA PRO A 55 19.32 -3.53 10.32
C PRO A 55 19.31 -2.10 9.76
N SER A 56 18.34 -1.75 8.90
CA SER A 56 18.24 -0.41 8.34
C SER A 56 17.81 0.61 9.40
N ARG A 57 18.50 1.73 9.48
CA ARG A 57 18.15 2.86 10.36
C ARG A 57 17.13 3.84 9.75
N ARG A 58 16.66 3.57 8.55
CA ARG A 58 15.75 4.48 7.81
C ARG A 58 14.32 4.23 8.23
N ARG A 59 13.63 5.31 8.61
CA ARG A 59 12.18 5.26 8.87
C ARG A 59 11.40 5.21 7.58
N TYR A 60 10.35 4.38 7.55
CA TYR A 60 9.38 4.35 6.48
C TYR A 60 8.29 5.41 6.70
N ALA A 61 7.86 6.05 5.62
CA ALA A 61 6.60 6.75 5.56
C ALA A 61 5.58 5.83 4.89
N ASN A 62 4.44 5.62 5.53
CA ASN A 62 3.40 4.73 5.06
C ASN A 62 2.05 5.44 5.04
N ALA A 63 1.23 5.08 4.06
CA ALA A 63 -0.15 5.51 3.94
C ALA A 63 -0.99 4.39 3.31
N ALA A 64 -2.30 4.55 3.33
CA ALA A 64 -3.24 3.75 2.58
C ALA A 64 -4.11 4.66 1.71
N ALA A 65 -4.54 4.14 0.57
CA ALA A 65 -5.47 4.82 -0.31
C ALA A 65 -6.59 3.87 -0.74
N ILE A 66 -7.79 4.41 -0.88
CA ILE A 66 -8.88 3.74 -1.57
C ILE A 66 -8.97 4.36 -2.96
N VAL A 67 -8.90 3.51 -3.97
CA VAL A 67 -9.05 3.93 -5.36
C VAL A 67 -10.19 3.18 -6.01
N SER A 68 -10.84 3.81 -6.97
CA SER A 68 -11.80 3.14 -7.85
C SER A 68 -11.27 3.10 -9.28
N SER A 69 -11.47 1.97 -9.93
CA SER A 69 -10.99 1.71 -11.28
C SER A 69 -11.86 0.69 -12.00
N ARG A 70 -11.85 0.73 -13.31
CA ARG A 70 -12.44 -0.32 -14.18
C ARG A 70 -11.46 -1.44 -14.51
N LEU A 71 -10.20 -1.29 -14.08
CA LEU A 71 -9.16 -2.30 -14.29
C LEU A 71 -9.39 -3.51 -13.39
N ALA A 72 -9.32 -4.71 -13.97
CA ALA A 72 -9.26 -5.94 -13.19
C ALA A 72 -7.98 -6.00 -12.35
N PRO A 73 -7.91 -6.86 -11.30
CA PRO A 73 -6.80 -6.85 -10.34
C PRO A 73 -5.40 -6.90 -10.95
N GLU A 74 -5.15 -7.78 -11.93
CA GLU A 74 -3.82 -7.85 -12.54
C GLU A 74 -3.48 -6.65 -13.42
N ALA A 75 -4.46 -6.09 -14.13
CA ALA A 75 -4.26 -4.88 -14.91
C ALA A 75 -3.98 -3.68 -14.02
N LEU A 76 -4.62 -3.61 -12.84
CA LEU A 76 -4.29 -2.60 -11.84
C LEU A 76 -2.89 -2.82 -11.26
N LEU A 77 -2.50 -4.07 -11.00
CA LEU A 77 -1.13 -4.39 -10.57
C LEU A 77 -0.09 -3.87 -11.58
N ASP A 78 -0.30 -4.09 -12.87
CA ASP A 78 0.59 -3.57 -13.92
C ASP A 78 0.68 -2.04 -13.87
N ARG A 79 -0.44 -1.36 -13.62
CA ARG A 79 -0.48 0.10 -13.48
C ARG A 79 0.31 0.58 -12.28
N LEU A 80 0.17 -0.08 -11.13
CA LEU A 80 0.93 0.24 -9.92
C LEU A 80 2.43 0.00 -10.12
N GLN A 81 2.81 -1.09 -10.75
CA GLN A 81 4.21 -1.38 -11.06
C GLN A 81 4.82 -0.35 -12.01
N ALA A 82 4.07 0.15 -12.98
CA ALA A 82 4.52 1.23 -13.85
C ALA A 82 4.78 2.53 -13.06
N VAL A 83 3.92 2.87 -12.10
CA VAL A 83 4.14 4.02 -11.21
C VAL A 83 5.37 3.81 -10.34
N GLU A 84 5.55 2.64 -9.73
CA GLU A 84 6.76 2.32 -8.95
C GLU A 84 8.03 2.47 -9.79
N GLN A 85 8.03 1.98 -11.03
CA GLN A 85 9.18 2.09 -11.93
C GLN A 85 9.52 3.55 -12.27
N ALA A 86 8.52 4.41 -12.43
CA ALA A 86 8.71 5.83 -12.68
C ALA A 86 9.37 6.55 -11.50
N PHE A 87 9.19 6.05 -10.28
CA PHE A 87 9.87 6.55 -9.06
C PHE A 87 11.22 5.89 -8.82
N GLY A 88 11.57 4.83 -9.55
CA GLY A 88 12.80 4.08 -9.37
C GLY A 88 14.05 4.89 -9.72
N LEU A 89 15.07 4.79 -8.87
CA LEU A 89 16.39 5.36 -9.14
C LEU A 89 17.23 4.34 -9.93
N ARG A 90 17.67 4.73 -11.14
CA ARG A 90 18.68 3.97 -11.87
C ARG A 90 20.05 4.25 -11.26
N ARG A 91 20.65 3.29 -10.55
CA ARG A 91 22.09 3.31 -10.29
C ARG A 91 22.81 2.75 -11.51
N ARG A 92 23.73 3.53 -12.09
CA ARG A 92 24.65 3.04 -13.13
C ARG A 92 25.39 1.79 -12.60
N GLY A 93 25.26 0.66 -13.30
CA GLY A 93 26.06 -0.54 -13.06
C GLY A 93 25.61 -1.48 -11.94
N SER A 94 24.47 -1.26 -11.27
CA SER A 94 23.99 -2.16 -10.22
C SER A 94 22.68 -2.84 -10.60
N ARG A 95 22.61 -4.17 -10.39
CA ARG A 95 21.39 -4.99 -10.52
C ARG A 95 20.32 -4.66 -9.48
N TRP A 96 20.68 -3.94 -8.41
CA TRP A 96 19.82 -3.60 -7.30
C TRP A 96 19.32 -2.17 -7.43
N ARG A 97 18.05 -2.01 -7.80
CA ARG A 97 17.37 -0.72 -7.75
C ARG A 97 16.93 -0.49 -6.32
N ALA A 98 17.33 0.66 -5.72
CA ALA A 98 16.71 1.09 -4.48
C ALA A 98 15.21 1.29 -4.72
N ARG A 99 14.37 0.59 -3.99
CA ARG A 99 12.91 0.74 -4.06
C ARG A 99 12.53 2.02 -3.32
N VAL A 100 12.35 3.09 -4.08
CA VAL A 100 11.97 4.39 -3.54
C VAL A 100 10.50 4.38 -3.09
N LEU A 101 9.66 3.66 -3.83
CA LEU A 101 8.23 3.57 -3.62
C LEU A 101 7.79 2.11 -3.72
N ASP A 102 7.03 1.67 -2.72
CA ASP A 102 6.32 0.40 -2.71
C ASP A 102 4.80 0.67 -2.76
N LEU A 103 4.13 0.06 -3.73
CA LEU A 103 2.68 0.09 -3.90
C LEU A 103 2.15 -1.34 -3.88
N ASP A 104 1.43 -1.68 -2.81
CA ASP A 104 0.86 -3.02 -2.65
C ASP A 104 -0.67 -2.98 -2.79
N LEU A 105 -1.22 -3.85 -3.63
CA LEU A 105 -2.65 -4.16 -3.63
C LEU A 105 -3.00 -5.00 -2.42
N ILE A 106 -3.94 -4.53 -1.60
CA ILE A 106 -4.30 -5.19 -0.33
C ILE A 106 -5.65 -5.88 -0.41
N LEU A 107 -6.70 -5.16 -0.82
CA LEU A 107 -8.07 -5.67 -0.90
C LEU A 107 -8.74 -5.22 -2.19
N TRP A 108 -9.66 -6.04 -2.66
CA TRP A 108 -10.55 -5.79 -3.78
C TRP A 108 -12.00 -5.86 -3.33
N SER A 109 -12.86 -4.98 -3.86
CA SER A 109 -14.27 -4.91 -3.45
C SER A 109 -15.07 -6.16 -3.80
N GLU A 110 -14.64 -6.96 -4.77
CA GLU A 110 -15.34 -8.17 -5.22
C GLU A 110 -14.85 -9.45 -4.54
N GLY A 111 -14.07 -9.33 -3.47
CA GLY A 111 -13.66 -10.47 -2.66
C GLY A 111 -12.25 -10.97 -2.93
N PRO A 112 -12.01 -12.31 -2.87
CA PRO A 112 -10.68 -12.85 -3.09
C PRO A 112 -10.33 -12.92 -4.58
N TRP A 113 -9.03 -12.84 -4.84
CA TRP A 113 -8.44 -13.05 -6.16
C TRP A 113 -7.20 -13.92 -6.01
N ALA A 114 -6.99 -14.86 -6.91
CA ALA A 114 -5.78 -15.68 -6.93
C ALA A 114 -5.34 -15.97 -8.36
N SER A 115 -4.10 -15.61 -8.65
CA SER A 115 -3.40 -15.95 -9.87
C SER A 115 -1.92 -16.17 -9.58
N ARG A 116 -1.12 -16.54 -10.59
CA ARG A 116 0.33 -16.67 -10.41
C ARG A 116 1.03 -15.37 -10.00
N ARG A 117 0.44 -14.23 -10.36
CA ARG A 117 1.05 -12.89 -10.17
C ARG A 117 0.52 -12.15 -8.96
N LEU A 118 -0.71 -12.47 -8.52
CA LEU A 118 -1.41 -11.67 -7.53
C LEU A 118 -2.34 -12.53 -6.69
N ILE A 119 -2.28 -12.33 -5.38
CA ILE A 119 -3.20 -12.90 -4.39
C ILE A 119 -3.84 -11.75 -3.62
N LEU A 120 -5.17 -11.72 -3.59
CA LEU A 120 -5.95 -10.79 -2.76
C LEU A 120 -6.92 -11.58 -1.86
N PRO A 121 -7.07 -11.24 -0.59
CA PRO A 121 -6.31 -10.23 0.16
C PRO A 121 -4.81 -10.49 0.14
N HIS A 122 -4.03 -9.40 0.23
CA HIS A 122 -2.57 -9.53 0.31
C HIS A 122 -2.17 -10.48 1.44
N PRO A 123 -1.34 -11.51 1.19
CA PRO A 123 -1.10 -12.60 2.17
C PRO A 123 -0.59 -12.12 3.53
N GLU A 124 0.24 -11.08 3.55
CA GLU A 124 0.93 -10.63 4.76
C GLU A 124 0.28 -9.42 5.45
N TYR A 125 -0.77 -8.81 4.87
CA TYR A 125 -1.26 -7.52 5.37
C TYR A 125 -1.81 -7.58 6.79
N ARG A 126 -2.36 -8.71 7.20
CA ARG A 126 -2.93 -8.91 8.56
C ARG A 126 -1.88 -8.83 9.66
N ARG A 127 -0.60 -9.04 9.32
CA ARG A 127 0.55 -8.98 10.24
C ARG A 127 1.29 -7.65 10.18
N ARG A 128 0.92 -6.77 9.24
CA ARG A 128 1.63 -5.51 8.97
C ARG A 128 0.91 -4.33 9.59
N ARG A 129 1.40 -3.89 10.74
CA ARG A 129 0.85 -2.71 11.42
C ARG A 129 0.86 -1.47 10.53
N PHE A 130 1.93 -1.29 9.74
CA PHE A 130 2.08 -0.16 8.81
C PHE A 130 1.10 -0.19 7.62
N VAL A 131 0.38 -1.29 7.41
CA VAL A 131 -0.75 -1.39 6.48
C VAL A 131 -2.08 -1.23 7.22
N LEU A 132 -2.29 -1.98 8.29
CA LEU A 132 -3.57 -2.01 9.00
C LEU A 132 -3.92 -0.68 9.69
N VAL A 133 -2.92 0.03 10.24
CA VAL A 133 -3.18 1.31 10.91
C VAL A 133 -3.72 2.33 9.93
N PRO A 134 -3.03 2.70 8.84
CA PRO A 134 -3.55 3.68 7.90
C PRO A 134 -4.82 3.20 7.18
N ALA A 135 -4.91 1.91 6.82
CA ALA A 135 -6.09 1.36 6.17
C ALA A 135 -7.34 1.45 7.04
N SER A 136 -7.23 1.14 8.34
CA SER A 136 -8.35 1.24 9.28
C SER A 136 -8.80 2.68 9.56
N MET A 137 -7.96 3.66 9.29
CA MET A 137 -8.32 5.08 9.43
C MET A 137 -9.29 5.54 8.33
N ILE A 138 -9.19 4.98 7.14
CA ILE A 138 -10.02 5.38 5.99
C ILE A 138 -11.09 4.36 5.63
N ALA A 139 -10.95 3.10 6.06
CA ALA A 139 -11.91 2.03 5.77
C ALA A 139 -12.07 1.09 6.97
N PRO A 140 -12.46 1.59 8.17
CA PRO A 140 -12.55 0.75 9.37
C PRO A 140 -13.52 -0.42 9.23
N GLY A 141 -14.57 -0.25 8.44
CA GLY A 141 -15.62 -1.24 8.22
C GLY A 141 -15.37 -2.19 7.05
N TRP A 142 -14.33 -1.98 6.23
CA TRP A 142 -14.03 -2.90 5.13
C TRP A 142 -13.70 -4.28 5.67
N ARG A 143 -14.38 -5.29 5.16
CA ARG A 143 -14.23 -6.66 5.65
C ARG A 143 -13.25 -7.44 4.79
N ASP A 144 -12.39 -8.16 5.48
CA ASP A 144 -11.55 -9.19 4.87
C ASP A 144 -12.46 -10.32 4.37
N PRO A 145 -12.42 -10.66 3.07
CA PRO A 145 -13.33 -11.66 2.50
C PRO A 145 -13.05 -13.09 2.98
N LEU A 146 -11.87 -13.37 3.52
CA LEU A 146 -11.49 -14.71 4.01
C LEU A 146 -11.83 -14.89 5.48
N THR A 147 -11.70 -13.86 6.31
CA THR A 147 -11.94 -13.94 7.76
C THR A 147 -13.28 -13.35 8.18
N GLY A 148 -13.91 -12.52 7.36
CA GLY A 148 -15.11 -11.75 7.71
C GLY A 148 -14.87 -10.61 8.70
N LEU A 149 -13.63 -10.43 9.18
CA LEU A 149 -13.29 -9.39 10.14
C LEU A 149 -13.10 -8.04 9.44
N SER A 150 -13.54 -6.96 10.07
CA SER A 150 -13.25 -5.62 9.57
C SER A 150 -11.80 -5.22 9.80
N LEU A 151 -11.30 -4.25 9.04
CA LEU A 151 -9.95 -3.71 9.22
C LEU A 151 -9.72 -3.19 10.65
N ARG A 152 -10.75 -2.62 11.27
CA ARG A 152 -10.69 -2.21 12.69
C ARG A 152 -10.45 -3.40 13.62
N HIS A 153 -11.16 -4.51 13.41
CA HIS A 153 -10.97 -5.73 14.20
C HIS A 153 -9.59 -6.35 13.99
N LEU A 154 -9.12 -6.40 12.75
CA LEU A 154 -7.78 -6.90 12.45
C LEU A 154 -6.67 -6.06 13.09
N ARG A 155 -6.81 -4.73 13.02
CA ARG A 155 -5.89 -3.81 13.72
C ARG A 155 -5.89 -4.04 15.22
N HIS A 156 -7.06 -4.18 15.84
CA HIS A 156 -7.19 -4.43 17.27
C HIS A 156 -6.53 -5.75 17.69
N ARG A 157 -6.78 -6.83 16.94
CA ARG A 157 -6.13 -8.14 17.18
C ARG A 157 -4.62 -8.05 17.09
N LEU A 158 -4.09 -7.37 16.10
CA LEU A 158 -2.63 -7.21 15.94
C LEU A 158 -2.02 -6.45 17.12
N GLY A 159 -2.70 -5.43 17.64
CA GLY A 159 -2.25 -4.68 18.81
C GLY A 159 -2.24 -5.50 20.11
N ARG A 160 -3.09 -6.53 20.22
CA ARG A 160 -3.12 -7.44 21.39
C ARG A 160 -2.09 -8.55 21.30
N ALA A 161 -1.70 -8.94 20.10
CA ALA A 161 -0.72 -9.99 19.84
C ALA A 161 0.74 -9.53 20.11
N THR A 162 0.98 -8.22 20.20
CA THR A 162 2.28 -7.67 20.55
C THR A 162 2.36 -7.60 22.07
N PRO A 163 3.27 -8.34 22.75
CA PRO A 163 3.45 -8.22 24.19
C PRO A 163 3.76 -6.76 24.53
N ARG A 164 3.05 -6.19 25.49
CA ARG A 164 3.51 -4.95 26.12
C ARG A 164 4.85 -5.26 26.76
N SER A 165 5.93 -4.71 26.23
CA SER A 165 7.20 -4.69 26.92
C SER A 165 6.97 -4.04 28.29
N ALA A 166 7.20 -4.82 29.33
CA ALA A 166 7.17 -4.34 30.70
C ALA A 166 8.34 -3.38 30.95
#